data_7c845bef9fd2b17876a87e9114829423
#
_entry.id   7c845bef9fd2b17876a87e9114829423
#
_cell.length_a   1.000
_cell.length_b   1.000
_cell.length_c   1.000
_cell.angle_alpha   90.00
_cell.angle_beta   90.00
_cell.angle_gamma   90.00
#
_symmetry.space_group_name_H-M   'P 1'
#
loop_
_entity.id
_entity.type
_entity.pdbx_description
1 polymer ?
#
loop_
_entity_poly.entity_id
_entity_poly.type
_entity_poly.pdbx_seq_one_letter_code
_entity_poly.pdbx_strand_id
1 'polypeptide(L)'
;MKKTILVALFDTTIFACSTPEATSSSDDAAMATFKENAKVVESALQAFAKNDLAEFATYVSDTAKFNGPGFNDTVASTKTEWIERLTSFHSILKDIKANIVGSYPGLDSATYKPDGRVRTYVKWESESKVNGHKYNNKFYSVFRLNADHKIIEENQFFDATGIVADAMAPKK
;
A
#
# COMPACT_ATOMS: atom_id res chain seq x y z
N MET A 1 45.78 -49.98 -57.00
CA MET A 1 45.08 -48.69 -56.83
C MET A 1 44.27 -48.81 -55.55
N LYS A 2 44.75 -48.23 -54.44
CA LYS A 2 44.07 -48.23 -53.14
C LYS A 2 43.32 -46.88 -52.98
N LYS A 3 42.00 -46.94 -52.87
CA LYS A 3 41.18 -45.72 -52.60
C LYS A 3 41.06 -45.55 -51.09
N THR A 4 41.62 -44.48 -50.58
CA THR A 4 41.52 -44.05 -49.20
C THR A 4 40.22 -43.25 -49.07
N ILE A 5 39.27 -43.70 -48.22
CA ILE A 5 38.02 -42.98 -47.90
C ILE A 5 38.32 -42.13 -46.62
N LEU A 6 38.25 -40.80 -46.76
CA LEU A 6 38.36 -39.86 -45.65
C LEU A 6 36.98 -39.67 -45.05
N VAL A 7 36.76 -40.15 -43.82
CA VAL A 7 35.57 -39.91 -43.03
C VAL A 7 35.77 -38.64 -42.23
N ALA A 8 35.03 -37.57 -42.55
CA ALA A 8 35.00 -36.33 -41.78
C ALA A 8 33.98 -36.50 -40.64
N LEU A 9 34.46 -36.53 -39.38
CA LEU A 9 33.61 -36.44 -38.20
C LEU A 9 33.22 -34.97 -38.03
N PHE A 10 31.90 -34.70 -38.13
CA PHE A 10 31.31 -33.44 -37.76
C PHE A 10 31.00 -33.49 -36.25
N ASP A 11 31.80 -32.78 -35.46
CA ASP A 11 31.49 -32.50 -34.04
C ASP A 11 30.39 -31.46 -33.97
N THR A 12 29.16 -31.89 -33.69
CA THR A 12 28.04 -31.02 -33.34
C THR A 12 28.09 -30.69 -31.86
N THR A 13 28.75 -29.56 -31.52
CA THR A 13 28.65 -28.97 -30.19
C THR A 13 27.23 -28.42 -29.98
N ILE A 14 26.41 -29.15 -29.22
CA ILE A 14 25.13 -28.68 -28.74
C ILE A 14 25.38 -27.63 -27.65
N PHE A 15 25.22 -26.36 -27.97
CA PHE A 15 25.12 -25.29 -26.98
C PHE A 15 23.80 -25.52 -26.21
N ALA A 16 23.89 -26.16 -25.05
CA ALA A 16 22.82 -26.18 -24.08
C ALA A 16 22.70 -24.75 -23.53
N CYS A 17 21.72 -24.01 -24.01
CA CYS A 17 21.25 -22.77 -23.39
C CYS A 17 20.66 -23.16 -22.02
N SER A 18 21.46 -23.06 -20.96
CA SER A 18 20.95 -23.13 -19.59
C SER A 18 20.10 -21.91 -19.34
N THR A 19 18.78 -22.05 -19.40
CA THR A 19 17.84 -21.08 -18.86
C THR A 19 18.16 -20.87 -17.38
N PRO A 20 18.28 -19.61 -16.92
CA PRO A 20 18.44 -19.35 -15.48
C PRO A 20 17.09 -19.63 -14.78
N GLU A 21 17.00 -20.78 -14.15
CA GLU A 21 15.83 -21.29 -13.42
C GLU A 21 15.88 -20.91 -11.93
N ALA A 22 16.26 -19.68 -11.58
CA ALA A 22 16.46 -19.30 -10.17
C ALA A 22 15.77 -18.01 -9.71
N THR A 23 14.89 -17.40 -10.51
CA THR A 23 14.27 -16.11 -10.14
C THR A 23 12.78 -16.18 -9.75
N SER A 24 12.06 -17.26 -10.03
CA SER A 24 10.63 -17.34 -9.78
C SER A 24 10.26 -17.47 -8.30
N SER A 25 10.99 -18.24 -7.50
CA SER A 25 10.58 -18.56 -6.13
C SER A 25 10.63 -17.38 -5.14
N SER A 26 11.60 -16.47 -5.29
CA SER A 26 11.70 -15.28 -4.40
C SER A 26 10.68 -14.21 -4.76
N ASP A 27 10.37 -14.02 -6.01
CA ASP A 27 9.40 -13.05 -6.49
C ASP A 27 7.97 -13.52 -6.16
N ASP A 28 7.71 -14.81 -6.25
CA ASP A 28 6.44 -15.43 -5.84
C ASP A 28 6.20 -15.29 -4.33
N ALA A 29 7.22 -15.49 -3.49
CA ALA A 29 7.12 -15.29 -2.05
C ALA A 29 6.87 -13.82 -1.69
N ALA A 30 7.55 -12.87 -2.33
CA ALA A 30 7.34 -11.45 -2.13
C ALA A 30 5.94 -11.01 -2.56
N MET A 31 5.43 -11.55 -3.66
CA MET A 31 4.06 -11.32 -4.12
C MET A 31 3.01 -11.94 -3.20
N ALA A 32 3.28 -13.11 -2.61
CA ALA A 32 2.40 -13.71 -1.60
C ALA A 32 2.32 -12.82 -0.35
N THR A 33 3.47 -12.36 0.16
CA THR A 33 3.54 -11.40 1.28
C THR A 33 2.77 -10.12 0.97
N PHE A 34 2.95 -9.54 -0.21
CA PHE A 34 2.18 -8.37 -0.65
C PHE A 34 0.67 -8.64 -0.61
N LYS A 35 0.19 -9.78 -1.11
CA LYS A 35 -1.24 -10.10 -1.14
C LYS A 35 -1.84 -10.18 0.27
N GLU A 36 -1.13 -10.78 1.22
CA GLU A 36 -1.59 -10.82 2.62
C GLU A 36 -1.55 -9.42 3.25
N ASN A 37 -0.49 -8.66 3.04
CA ASN A 37 -0.38 -7.29 3.51
C ASN A 37 -1.49 -6.39 2.92
N ALA A 38 -1.83 -6.55 1.65
CA ALA A 38 -2.90 -5.78 1.02
C ALA A 38 -4.26 -6.04 1.68
N LYS A 39 -4.59 -7.28 2.03
CA LYS A 39 -5.82 -7.61 2.76
C LYS A 39 -5.87 -6.89 4.12
N VAL A 40 -4.76 -6.87 4.85
CA VAL A 40 -4.68 -6.17 6.15
C VAL A 40 -4.90 -4.67 5.99
N VAL A 41 -4.22 -4.04 5.00
CA VAL A 41 -4.39 -2.61 4.71
C VAL A 41 -5.84 -2.29 4.34
N GLU A 42 -6.44 -3.07 3.44
CA GLU A 42 -7.83 -2.86 3.01
C GLU A 42 -8.81 -3.02 4.18
N SER A 43 -8.58 -4.01 5.06
CA SER A 43 -9.40 -4.18 6.27
C SER A 43 -9.26 -3.00 7.22
N ALA A 44 -8.05 -2.48 7.44
CA ALA A 44 -7.81 -1.30 8.28
C ALA A 44 -8.54 -0.07 7.72
N LEU A 45 -8.47 0.18 6.41
CA LEU A 45 -9.19 1.28 5.76
C LEU A 45 -10.71 1.15 5.88
N GLN A 46 -11.25 -0.07 5.78
CA GLN A 46 -12.67 -0.34 5.96
C GLN A 46 -13.10 -0.19 7.44
N ALA A 47 -12.27 -0.59 8.39
CA ALA A 47 -12.52 -0.38 9.82
C ALA A 47 -12.61 1.12 10.15
N PHE A 48 -11.67 1.93 9.61
CA PHE A 48 -11.76 3.39 9.71
C PHE A 48 -13.07 3.91 9.10
N ALA A 49 -13.44 3.50 7.89
CA ALA A 49 -14.67 3.96 7.26
C ALA A 49 -15.92 3.69 8.12
N LYS A 50 -15.96 2.56 8.81
CA LYS A 50 -17.06 2.15 9.72
C LYS A 50 -17.00 2.84 11.08
N ASN A 51 -16.00 3.68 11.36
CA ASN A 51 -15.71 4.24 12.69
C ASN A 51 -15.40 3.17 13.75
N ASP A 52 -14.89 2.01 13.33
CA ASP A 52 -14.40 0.98 14.24
C ASP A 52 -12.87 1.15 14.44
N LEU A 53 -12.53 2.15 15.24
CA LEU A 53 -11.12 2.44 15.53
C LEU A 53 -10.48 1.40 16.46
N ALA A 54 -11.28 0.62 17.18
CA ALA A 54 -10.79 -0.52 17.95
C ALA A 54 -10.33 -1.65 17.01
N GLU A 55 -11.13 -1.99 16.00
CA GLU A 55 -10.73 -2.92 14.93
C GLU A 55 -9.51 -2.38 14.18
N PHE A 56 -9.52 -1.11 13.75
CA PHE A 56 -8.38 -0.47 13.08
C PHE A 56 -7.08 -0.66 13.88
N ALA A 57 -7.12 -0.41 15.20
CA ALA A 57 -5.95 -0.52 16.08
C ALA A 57 -5.36 -1.94 16.12
N THR A 58 -6.15 -2.99 15.84
CA THR A 58 -5.66 -4.36 15.80
C THR A 58 -4.75 -4.65 14.61
N TYR A 59 -4.89 -3.89 13.51
CA TYR A 59 -4.04 -4.02 12.34
C TYR A 59 -2.71 -3.27 12.45
N VAL A 60 -2.57 -2.41 13.46
CA VAL A 60 -1.45 -1.48 13.63
C VAL A 60 -0.52 -1.93 14.74
N SER A 61 0.79 -1.95 14.48
CA SER A 61 1.81 -2.18 15.50
C SER A 61 1.87 -1.04 16.51
N ASP A 62 2.18 -1.32 17.77
CA ASP A 62 2.31 -0.28 18.81
C ASP A 62 3.50 0.67 18.55
N THR A 63 4.47 0.25 17.74
CA THR A 63 5.62 1.07 17.34
C THR A 63 5.44 1.77 15.99
N ALA A 64 4.23 1.72 15.41
CA ALA A 64 3.95 2.29 14.10
C ALA A 64 4.20 3.81 14.03
N LYS A 65 4.59 4.26 12.85
CA LYS A 65 4.82 5.66 12.51
C LYS A 65 3.92 6.07 11.34
N PHE A 66 3.23 7.20 11.50
CA PHE A 66 2.31 7.73 10.51
C PHE A 66 2.79 9.11 10.03
N ASN A 67 3.09 9.20 8.74
CA ASN A 67 3.46 10.44 8.09
C ASN A 67 2.22 11.02 7.41
N GLY A 68 1.63 12.02 8.05
CA GLY A 68 0.42 12.68 7.57
C GLY A 68 0.67 13.55 6.34
N PRO A 69 -0.41 13.93 5.64
CA PRO A 69 -0.36 14.72 4.40
C PRO A 69 -0.39 16.23 4.66
N GLY A 70 -0.40 16.67 5.92
CA GLY A 70 -0.50 18.07 6.27
C GLY A 70 0.73 18.88 5.89
N PHE A 71 0.54 20.15 5.51
CA PHE A 71 1.62 21.05 5.10
C PHE A 71 2.77 21.13 6.10
N ASN A 72 2.49 20.99 7.40
CA ASN A 72 3.48 21.04 8.48
C ASN A 72 3.65 19.68 9.20
N ASP A 73 3.19 18.58 8.64
CA ASP A 73 3.40 17.23 9.19
C ASP A 73 4.85 16.76 8.93
N THR A 74 5.80 17.39 9.61
CA THR A 74 7.24 17.09 9.46
C THR A 74 7.73 16.00 10.42
N VAL A 75 6.91 15.62 11.40
CA VAL A 75 7.22 14.59 12.39
C VAL A 75 6.16 13.49 12.32
N ALA A 76 6.63 12.26 12.26
CA ALA A 76 5.72 11.11 12.23
C ALA A 76 4.94 10.98 13.55
N SER A 77 3.63 10.80 13.45
CA SER A 77 2.75 10.52 14.59
C SER A 77 2.92 9.08 15.07
N THR A 78 2.73 8.88 16.37
CA THR A 78 2.60 7.55 17.00
C THR A 78 1.23 6.95 16.68
N LYS A 79 1.04 5.65 16.99
CA LYS A 79 -0.26 4.97 16.88
C LYS A 79 -1.37 5.71 17.65
N THR A 80 -1.10 6.15 18.88
CA THR A 80 -2.10 6.86 19.70
C THR A 80 -2.51 8.17 19.06
N GLU A 81 -1.55 9.03 18.71
CA GLU A 81 -1.81 10.31 18.04
C GLU A 81 -2.53 10.14 16.70
N TRP A 82 -2.22 9.04 15.99
CA TRP A 82 -2.89 8.73 14.74
C TRP A 82 -4.36 8.37 14.94
N ILE A 83 -4.69 7.52 15.93
CA ILE A 83 -6.07 7.17 16.28
C ILE A 83 -6.86 8.40 16.73
N GLU A 84 -6.25 9.32 17.49
CA GLU A 84 -6.86 10.61 17.85
C GLU A 84 -7.18 11.46 16.60
N ARG A 85 -6.26 11.50 15.63
CA ARG A 85 -6.49 12.18 14.34
C ARG A 85 -7.63 11.54 13.55
N LEU A 86 -7.71 10.21 13.48
CA LEU A 86 -8.81 9.48 12.85
C LEU A 86 -10.15 9.76 13.54
N THR A 87 -10.15 9.82 14.88
CA THR A 87 -11.32 10.22 15.68
C THR A 87 -11.78 11.63 15.32
N SER A 88 -10.84 12.56 15.12
CA SER A 88 -11.16 13.94 14.71
C SER A 88 -11.85 14.00 13.35
N PHE A 89 -11.45 13.17 12.37
CA PHE A 89 -12.19 13.07 11.10
C PHE A 89 -13.62 12.62 11.31
N HIS A 90 -13.87 11.62 12.15
CA HIS A 90 -15.23 11.18 12.48
C HIS A 90 -16.03 12.20 13.28
N SER A 91 -15.40 13.17 13.95
CA SER A 91 -16.11 14.25 14.63
C SER A 91 -16.73 15.26 13.65
N ILE A 92 -16.08 15.51 12.51
CA ILE A 92 -16.51 16.51 11.51
C ILE A 92 -17.16 15.91 10.26
N LEU A 93 -16.90 14.63 9.97
CA LEU A 93 -17.42 13.93 8.80
C LEU A 93 -18.35 12.78 9.21
N LYS A 94 -19.32 12.48 8.37
CA LYS A 94 -20.21 11.32 8.46
C LYS A 94 -20.28 10.58 7.12
N ASP A 95 -20.90 9.40 7.12
CA ASP A 95 -21.13 8.58 5.93
C ASP A 95 -19.84 8.29 5.16
N ILE A 96 -18.74 8.08 5.90
CA ILE A 96 -17.42 7.82 5.33
C ILE A 96 -17.43 6.46 4.65
N LYS A 97 -16.98 6.41 3.38
CA LYS A 97 -16.83 5.18 2.61
C LYS A 97 -15.44 5.12 1.99
N ALA A 98 -14.82 3.96 2.11
CA ALA A 98 -13.55 3.65 1.44
C ALA A 98 -13.81 2.88 0.15
N ASN A 99 -13.80 3.56 -0.99
CA ASN A 99 -13.88 2.92 -2.30
C ASN A 99 -12.44 2.63 -2.77
N ILE A 100 -11.94 1.43 -2.48
CA ILE A 100 -10.59 1.03 -2.85
C ILE A 100 -10.53 0.84 -4.36
N VAL A 101 -9.74 1.67 -5.03
CA VAL A 101 -9.56 1.62 -6.50
C VAL A 101 -8.59 0.50 -6.87
N GLY A 102 -7.58 0.29 -6.04
CA GLY A 102 -6.62 -0.80 -6.19
C GLY A 102 -5.47 -0.71 -5.22
N SER A 103 -4.91 -1.88 -4.91
CA SER A 103 -3.68 -2.04 -4.13
C SER A 103 -2.59 -2.65 -5.00
N TYR A 104 -1.39 -2.10 -4.94
CA TYR A 104 -0.26 -2.48 -5.78
C TYR A 104 1.00 -2.73 -4.92
N PRO A 105 1.89 -3.64 -5.31
CA PRO A 105 3.12 -3.88 -4.57
C PRO A 105 4.03 -2.65 -4.60
N GLY A 106 4.70 -2.35 -3.49
CA GLY A 106 5.89 -1.53 -3.47
C GLY A 106 7.03 -2.28 -4.15
N LEU A 107 7.98 -1.52 -4.71
CA LEU A 107 9.17 -2.10 -5.33
C LEU A 107 10.41 -1.58 -4.62
N ASP A 108 11.37 -2.47 -4.38
CA ASP A 108 12.71 -2.09 -3.96
C ASP A 108 13.38 -1.28 -5.06
N SER A 109 13.99 -0.15 -4.71
CA SER A 109 14.52 0.80 -5.68
C SER A 109 15.79 0.33 -6.40
N ALA A 110 16.51 -0.64 -5.84
CA ALA A 110 17.74 -1.18 -6.43
C ALA A 110 17.46 -2.39 -7.33
N THR A 111 16.50 -3.24 -6.92
CA THR A 111 16.22 -4.52 -7.60
C THR A 111 14.97 -4.48 -8.46
N TYR A 112 14.11 -3.48 -8.28
CA TYR A 112 12.79 -3.36 -8.90
C TYR A 112 11.84 -4.54 -8.61
N LYS A 113 12.12 -5.30 -7.54
CA LYS A 113 11.31 -6.43 -7.12
C LYS A 113 10.30 -6.02 -6.04
N PRO A 114 9.15 -6.72 -5.91
CA PRO A 114 8.22 -6.51 -4.82
C PRO A 114 8.91 -6.64 -3.46
N ASP A 115 8.62 -5.72 -2.54
CA ASP A 115 9.25 -5.62 -1.22
C ASP A 115 8.27 -5.75 -0.04
N GLY A 116 7.05 -6.22 -0.31
CA GLY A 116 6.00 -6.40 0.68
C GLY A 116 5.26 -5.13 1.08
N ARG A 117 5.71 -3.93 0.65
CA ARG A 117 4.94 -2.69 0.85
C ARG A 117 3.66 -2.72 0.02
N VAL A 118 2.64 -2.01 0.52
CA VAL A 118 1.35 -1.85 -0.16
C VAL A 118 1.16 -0.40 -0.54
N ARG A 119 0.92 -0.14 -1.82
CA ARG A 119 0.52 1.16 -2.36
C ARG A 119 -0.96 1.11 -2.69
N THR A 120 -1.76 1.90 -1.99
CA THR A 120 -3.22 1.85 -2.13
C THR A 120 -3.78 3.16 -2.65
N TYR A 121 -4.67 3.08 -3.63
CA TYR A 121 -5.46 4.19 -4.14
C TYR A 121 -6.90 4.03 -3.67
N VAL A 122 -7.43 5.09 -3.05
CA VAL A 122 -8.78 5.10 -2.51
C VAL A 122 -9.51 6.36 -2.99
N LYS A 123 -10.81 6.23 -3.25
CA LYS A 123 -11.73 7.35 -3.33
C LYS A 123 -12.55 7.35 -2.05
N TRP A 124 -12.31 8.34 -1.21
CA TRP A 124 -13.09 8.55 0.00
C TRP A 124 -14.34 9.34 -0.32
N GLU A 125 -15.51 8.81 0.03
CA GLU A 125 -16.75 9.55 0.07
C GLU A 125 -17.05 9.89 1.51
N SER A 126 -17.60 11.11 1.75
CA SER A 126 -18.04 11.54 3.07
C SER A 126 -18.95 12.77 2.95
N GLU A 127 -19.57 13.18 4.07
CA GLU A 127 -20.37 14.41 4.17
C GLU A 127 -19.95 15.17 5.42
N SER A 128 -19.81 16.51 5.32
CA SER A 128 -19.58 17.36 6.49
C SER A 128 -20.79 17.35 7.42
N LYS A 129 -20.58 17.17 8.71
CA LYS A 129 -21.60 17.32 9.75
C LYS A 129 -21.96 18.78 10.01
N VAL A 130 -21.11 19.73 9.62
CA VAL A 130 -21.28 21.17 9.88
C VAL A 130 -22.11 21.83 8.77
N ASN A 131 -21.71 21.66 7.52
CA ASN A 131 -22.32 22.37 6.38
C ASN A 131 -23.07 21.47 5.41
N GLY A 132 -22.94 20.13 5.50
CA GLY A 132 -23.60 19.16 4.64
C GLY A 132 -22.94 18.99 3.26
N HIS A 133 -21.76 19.56 3.02
CA HIS A 133 -21.03 19.35 1.78
C HIS A 133 -20.60 17.88 1.66
N LYS A 134 -20.76 17.34 0.45
CA LYS A 134 -20.34 15.98 0.11
C LYS A 134 -18.99 15.99 -0.55
N TYR A 135 -18.14 15.08 -0.13
CA TYR A 135 -16.76 14.92 -0.61
C TYR A 135 -16.61 13.64 -1.40
N ASN A 136 -15.77 13.68 -2.41
CA ASN A 136 -15.26 12.55 -3.15
C ASN A 136 -13.79 12.84 -3.46
N ASN A 137 -12.92 12.53 -2.50
CA ASN A 137 -11.52 12.89 -2.58
C ASN A 137 -10.64 11.70 -2.93
N LYS A 138 -9.62 11.98 -3.72
CA LYS A 138 -8.58 11.02 -4.06
C LYS A 138 -7.57 10.91 -2.93
N PHE A 139 -7.18 9.69 -2.65
CA PHE A 139 -6.20 9.36 -1.64
C PHE A 139 -5.21 8.36 -2.20
N TYR A 140 -3.94 8.57 -1.92
CA TYR A 140 -2.88 7.60 -2.16
C TYR A 140 -2.10 7.42 -0.87
N SER A 141 -1.79 6.18 -0.53
CA SER A 141 -0.94 5.89 0.63
C SER A 141 0.00 4.72 0.35
N VAL A 142 1.14 4.75 1.06
CA VAL A 142 2.13 3.67 1.07
C VAL A 142 2.24 3.12 2.47
N PHE A 143 1.97 1.84 2.62
CA PHE A 143 2.07 1.12 3.88
C PHE A 143 3.27 0.19 3.89
N ARG A 144 3.94 0.13 5.04
CA ARG A 144 4.91 -0.90 5.37
C ARG A 144 4.37 -1.75 6.52
N LEU A 145 4.51 -3.06 6.40
CA LEU A 145 4.08 -4.01 7.42
C LEU A 145 5.28 -4.82 7.90
N ASN A 146 5.20 -5.33 9.12
CA ASN A 146 6.20 -6.24 9.69
C ASN A 146 5.89 -7.71 9.31
N ALA A 147 6.70 -8.65 9.83
CA ALA A 147 6.52 -10.09 9.59
C ALA A 147 5.20 -10.65 10.15
N ASP A 148 4.61 -9.99 11.15
CA ASP A 148 3.29 -10.36 11.72
C ASP A 148 2.14 -9.71 10.97
N HIS A 149 2.39 -9.15 9.78
CA HIS A 149 1.42 -8.41 8.96
C HIS A 149 0.76 -7.24 9.71
N LYS A 150 1.47 -6.59 10.66
CA LYS A 150 1.01 -5.36 11.30
C LYS A 150 1.58 -4.14 10.60
N ILE A 151 0.76 -3.12 10.40
CA ILE A 151 1.19 -1.83 9.84
C ILE A 151 2.19 -1.19 10.81
N ILE A 152 3.39 -0.91 10.32
CA ILE A 152 4.47 -0.23 11.07
C ILE A 152 4.77 1.16 10.56
N GLU A 153 4.32 1.48 9.34
CA GLU A 153 4.50 2.80 8.75
C GLU A 153 3.42 3.06 7.70
N GLU A 154 2.94 4.30 7.66
CA GLU A 154 2.09 4.80 6.60
C GLU A 154 2.57 6.19 6.16
N ASN A 155 2.61 6.40 4.84
CA ASN A 155 2.86 7.70 4.22
C ASN A 155 1.65 8.07 3.37
N GLN A 156 0.98 9.19 3.68
CA GLN A 156 -0.26 9.61 3.06
C GLN A 156 -0.08 10.81 2.11
N PHE A 157 -0.84 10.81 1.03
CA PHE A 157 -0.82 11.85 0.00
C PHE A 157 -2.25 12.19 -0.44
N PHE A 158 -2.79 13.27 0.10
CA PHE A 158 -4.10 13.85 -0.29
C PHE A 158 -4.23 15.28 0.27
N ASP A 159 -5.23 16.02 -0.15
CA ASP A 159 -5.50 17.35 0.38
C ASP A 159 -6.32 17.30 1.69
N ALA A 160 -5.64 16.97 2.79
CA ALA A 160 -6.26 16.94 4.11
C ALA A 160 -6.62 18.35 4.60
N THR A 161 -5.79 19.33 4.33
CA THR A 161 -5.97 20.71 4.82
C THR A 161 -7.22 21.34 4.20
N GLY A 162 -7.40 21.20 2.88
CA GLY A 162 -8.56 21.73 2.18
C GLY A 162 -9.86 21.08 2.64
N ILE A 163 -9.88 19.75 2.79
CA ILE A 163 -11.07 19.02 3.25
C ILE A 163 -11.48 19.44 4.67
N VAL A 164 -10.53 19.51 5.61
CA VAL A 164 -10.80 19.90 7.00
C VAL A 164 -11.29 21.33 7.08
N ALA A 165 -10.64 22.25 6.36
CA ALA A 165 -11.05 23.65 6.33
C ALA A 165 -12.45 23.85 5.79
N ASP A 166 -12.80 23.17 4.67
CA ASP A 166 -14.16 23.27 4.11
C ASP A 166 -15.19 22.55 4.99
N ALA A 167 -14.86 21.39 5.56
CA ALA A 167 -15.77 20.63 6.41
C ALA A 167 -16.16 21.36 7.70
N MET A 168 -15.30 22.24 8.19
CA MET A 168 -15.53 23.06 9.38
C MET A 168 -16.12 24.45 9.06
N ALA A 169 -16.16 24.83 7.78
CA ALA A 169 -16.72 26.13 7.38
C ALA A 169 -18.24 26.14 7.64
N PRO A 170 -18.81 27.29 8.09
CA PRO A 170 -20.27 27.42 8.28
C PRO A 170 -20.99 27.24 6.94
N LYS A 171 -22.22 26.75 7.01
CA LYS A 171 -23.10 26.66 5.84
C LYS A 171 -23.35 28.08 5.29
N LYS A 172 -23.04 28.26 4.01
CA LYS A 172 -23.36 29.51 3.28
C LYS A 172 -24.83 29.62 2.95
#